data_62eb23d18d425baa4a43acd3183b201e
#
_entry.id   62eb23d18d425baa4a43acd3183b201e
#
_cell.length_a   1.000
_cell.length_b   1.000
_cell.length_c   1.000
_cell.angle_alpha   90.00
_cell.angle_beta   90.00
_cell.angle_gamma   90.00
#
_symmetry.space_group_name_H-M   'P 1'
#
loop_
_entity.id
_entity.type
_entity.pdbx_description
1 polymer ?
#
loop_
_entity_poly.entity_id
_entity_poly.type
_entity_poly.pdbx_seq_one_letter_code
_entity_poly.pdbx_strand_id
1 'polypeptide(L)'
;MKNNFFNKPIGNINLKPVSNSEVSSQILYGEKFTILLKKKKWFKIKTNYDGYTGYIKRNNYLKKFKPTYKIYKLKSRIFKKKGNKFLQTKNFLYLGSGISVIDKNKKFFKFESNKWLKKRDVKQIDHYEKNFIKILKLFLNIKYLWGGKTSRGIDCSALIQIYF
;
A
#
# COMPACT_ATOMS: atom_id res chain seq x y z
N MET A 1 4.56 -4.52 21.74
CA MET A 1 4.30 -5.29 20.48
C MET A 1 5.23 -4.80 19.38
N LYS A 2 5.88 -5.70 18.60
CA LYS A 2 6.76 -5.28 17.50
C LYS A 2 5.92 -4.84 16.31
N ASN A 3 6.11 -3.60 15.86
CA ASN A 3 5.49 -3.05 14.66
C ASN A 3 6.01 -3.77 13.42
N ASN A 4 5.11 -4.15 12.52
CA ASN A 4 5.42 -4.70 11.21
C ASN A 4 4.80 -3.82 10.13
N PHE A 5 5.47 -3.74 8.97
CA PHE A 5 4.98 -2.97 7.83
C PHE A 5 4.96 -3.85 6.59
N PHE A 6 3.88 -3.76 5.85
CA PHE A 6 3.67 -4.57 4.67
C PHE A 6 4.63 -4.17 3.54
N ASN A 7 5.28 -5.14 2.91
CA ASN A 7 6.39 -4.91 1.96
C ASN A 7 6.11 -5.38 0.53
N LYS A 8 4.85 -5.65 0.21
CA LYS A 8 4.41 -5.93 -1.17
C LYS A 8 3.48 -4.82 -1.64
N PRO A 9 3.32 -4.59 -2.95
CA PRO A 9 2.45 -3.54 -3.47
C PRO A 9 1.03 -3.61 -2.92
N ILE A 10 0.47 -4.83 -2.79
CA ILE A 10 -0.85 -5.13 -2.27
C ILE A 10 -0.88 -6.56 -1.75
N GLY A 11 -1.65 -6.81 -0.72
CA GLY A 11 -1.95 -8.14 -0.17
C GLY A 11 -3.41 -8.24 0.25
N ASN A 12 -3.97 -9.44 0.13
CA ASN A 12 -5.31 -9.73 0.64
C ASN A 12 -5.24 -10.07 2.13
N ILE A 13 -6.19 -9.55 2.88
CA ILE A 13 -6.49 -9.95 4.25
C ILE A 13 -7.67 -10.93 4.16
N ASN A 14 -7.40 -12.20 4.40
CA ASN A 14 -8.36 -13.28 4.26
C ASN A 14 -9.11 -13.54 5.58
N LEU A 15 -10.38 -13.94 5.53
CA LEU A 15 -11.14 -14.33 6.72
C LEU A 15 -10.58 -15.59 7.39
N LYS A 16 -10.11 -16.57 6.60
CA LYS A 16 -9.54 -17.86 7.07
C LYS A 16 -8.10 -18.00 6.58
N PRO A 17 -7.24 -18.79 7.26
CA PRO A 17 -5.83 -19.01 6.89
C PRO A 17 -5.69 -20.02 5.74
N VAL A 18 -6.43 -19.81 4.65
CA VAL A 18 -6.42 -20.63 3.42
C VAL A 18 -6.45 -19.74 2.18
N SER A 19 -5.89 -20.20 1.07
CA SER A 19 -5.68 -19.34 -0.12
C SER A 19 -6.97 -18.99 -0.86
N ASN A 20 -8.00 -19.81 -0.79
CA ASN A 20 -9.32 -19.61 -1.39
C ASN A 20 -10.35 -19.03 -0.42
N SER A 21 -9.90 -18.50 0.72
CA SER A 21 -10.78 -17.79 1.64
C SER A 21 -11.28 -16.50 1.04
N GLU A 22 -12.47 -16.10 1.43
CA GLU A 22 -13.01 -14.77 1.21
C GLU A 22 -12.00 -13.70 1.68
N VAL A 23 -11.90 -12.62 0.91
CA VAL A 23 -11.07 -11.45 1.20
C VAL A 23 -11.91 -10.45 1.98
N SER A 24 -11.53 -10.16 3.23
CA SER A 24 -12.21 -9.15 4.05
C SER A 24 -11.74 -7.73 3.76
N SER A 25 -10.49 -7.57 3.37
CA SER A 25 -9.89 -6.28 3.01
C SER A 25 -8.55 -6.49 2.31
N GLN A 26 -7.90 -5.40 1.93
CA GLN A 26 -6.54 -5.40 1.39
C GLN A 26 -5.61 -4.57 2.28
N ILE A 27 -4.30 -4.89 2.23
CA ILE A 27 -3.23 -4.15 2.87
C ILE A 27 -2.24 -3.67 1.82
N LEU A 28 -1.79 -2.42 1.93
CA LEU A 28 -0.92 -1.77 0.95
C LEU A 28 0.52 -1.68 1.45
N TYR A 29 1.46 -1.46 0.53
CA TYR A 29 2.87 -1.24 0.84
C TYR A 29 3.04 -0.13 1.88
N GLY A 30 3.85 -0.40 2.92
CA GLY A 30 4.13 0.54 4.00
C GLY A 30 3.03 0.67 5.05
N GLU A 31 1.88 0.01 4.91
CA GLU A 31 0.88 -0.03 5.96
C GLU A 31 1.37 -0.80 7.17
N LYS A 32 1.15 -0.21 8.35
CA LYS A 32 1.51 -0.79 9.64
C LYS A 32 0.46 -1.78 10.09
N PHE A 33 0.91 -2.91 10.66
CA PHE A 33 0.03 -3.90 11.25
C PHE A 33 0.68 -4.58 12.46
N THR A 34 -0.17 -5.17 13.29
CA THR A 34 0.21 -5.96 14.46
C THR A 34 -0.09 -7.44 14.18
N ILE A 35 0.85 -8.33 14.51
CA ILE A 35 0.63 -9.77 14.45
C ILE A 35 -0.04 -10.20 15.76
N LEU A 36 -1.26 -10.74 15.65
CA LEU A 36 -2.04 -11.25 16.77
C LEU A 36 -1.74 -12.74 17.03
N LEU A 37 -1.56 -13.53 15.94
CA LEU A 37 -1.29 -14.96 16.01
C LEU A 37 -0.38 -15.41 14.86
N LYS A 38 0.57 -16.28 15.14
CA LYS A 38 1.44 -16.89 14.14
C LYS A 38 1.01 -18.33 13.87
N LYS A 39 0.69 -18.65 12.61
CA LYS A 39 0.47 -20.02 12.12
C LYS A 39 1.58 -20.40 11.14
N LYS A 40 1.70 -21.69 10.79
CA LYS A 40 2.79 -22.20 9.92
C LYS A 40 2.99 -21.39 8.64
N LYS A 41 1.90 -21.13 7.89
CA LYS A 41 1.93 -20.40 6.60
C LYS A 41 1.25 -19.03 6.63
N TRP A 42 0.67 -18.62 7.77
CA TRP A 42 -0.19 -17.44 7.90
C TRP A 42 0.08 -16.67 9.18
N PHE A 43 -0.12 -15.36 9.13
CA PHE A 43 -0.24 -14.51 10.32
C PHE A 43 -1.68 -14.00 10.42
N LYS A 44 -2.31 -14.13 11.60
CA LYS A 44 -3.48 -13.34 11.95
C LYS A 44 -2.98 -11.97 12.34
N ILE A 45 -3.50 -10.93 11.69
CA ILE A 45 -3.06 -9.55 11.89
C ILE A 45 -4.24 -8.65 12.24
N LYS A 46 -3.91 -7.47 12.79
CA LYS A 46 -4.77 -6.29 12.84
C LYS A 46 -4.05 -5.14 12.17
N THR A 47 -4.68 -4.50 11.19
CA THR A 47 -4.18 -3.28 10.58
C THR A 47 -4.27 -2.13 11.56
N ASN A 48 -3.29 -1.22 11.56
CA ASN A 48 -3.29 -0.09 12.49
C ASN A 48 -4.14 1.08 11.98
N TYR A 49 -4.32 1.18 10.68
CA TYR A 49 -5.02 2.29 10.05
C TYR A 49 -6.55 2.18 10.20
N ASP A 50 -7.12 1.05 9.80
CA ASP A 50 -8.57 0.83 9.71
C ASP A 50 -9.08 -0.31 10.62
N GLY A 51 -8.18 -0.92 11.41
CA GLY A 51 -8.54 -1.92 12.42
C GLY A 51 -8.97 -3.29 11.88
N TYR A 52 -8.88 -3.55 10.58
CA TYR A 52 -9.25 -4.84 10.02
C TYR A 52 -8.43 -5.98 10.60
N THR A 53 -9.13 -7.07 10.92
CA THR A 53 -8.50 -8.32 11.38
C THR A 53 -8.68 -9.41 10.36
N GLY A 54 -7.67 -10.24 10.18
CA GLY A 54 -7.72 -11.37 9.27
C GLY A 54 -6.34 -11.99 9.04
N TYR A 55 -6.22 -12.80 8.01
CA TYR A 55 -5.02 -13.58 7.77
C TYR A 55 -4.28 -13.11 6.52
N ILE A 56 -2.97 -12.88 6.65
CA ILE A 56 -2.04 -12.65 5.53
C ILE A 56 -1.02 -13.78 5.46
N LYS A 57 -0.48 -14.06 4.27
CA LYS A 57 0.59 -15.05 4.11
C LYS A 57 1.81 -14.65 4.92
N ARG A 58 2.41 -15.61 5.63
CA ARG A 58 3.66 -15.41 6.37
C ARG A 58 4.76 -14.95 5.41
N ASN A 59 5.50 -13.92 5.82
CA ASN A 59 6.63 -13.37 5.10
C ASN A 59 7.57 -12.63 6.07
N ASN A 60 8.78 -12.28 5.62
CA ASN A 60 9.66 -11.36 6.32
C ASN A 60 9.22 -9.92 6.01
N TYR A 61 8.36 -9.37 6.86
CA TYR A 61 7.87 -8.01 6.78
C TYR A 61 8.86 -7.01 7.37
N LEU A 62 8.77 -5.74 6.95
CA LEU A 62 9.63 -4.69 7.46
C LEU A 62 9.31 -4.43 8.95
N LYS A 63 10.34 -4.34 9.78
CA LYS A 63 10.21 -4.11 11.23
C LYS A 63 10.60 -2.69 11.62
N LYS A 64 11.68 -2.17 11.04
CA LYS A 64 12.16 -0.80 11.23
C LYS A 64 11.85 -0.01 9.97
N PHE A 65 10.66 0.59 9.92
CA PHE A 65 10.20 1.34 8.76
C PHE A 65 9.45 2.58 9.23
N LYS A 66 9.79 3.73 8.65
CA LYS A 66 9.11 5.00 8.92
C LYS A 66 8.75 5.62 7.57
N PRO A 67 7.49 5.55 7.13
CA PRO A 67 7.09 6.20 5.90
C PRO A 67 7.23 7.71 6.04
N THR A 68 7.84 8.35 5.04
CA THR A 68 8.03 9.81 4.96
C THR A 68 7.15 10.44 3.89
N TYR A 69 6.72 9.63 2.91
CA TYR A 69 5.81 10.03 1.85
C TYR A 69 4.74 8.96 1.63
N LYS A 70 3.63 9.36 1.00
CA LYS A 70 2.55 8.47 0.56
C LYS A 70 2.25 8.67 -0.92
N ILE A 71 1.83 7.60 -1.59
CA ILE A 71 1.33 7.67 -2.97
C ILE A 71 0.05 8.50 -2.96
N TYR A 72 0.00 9.49 -3.85
CA TYR A 72 -1.11 10.44 -3.98
C TYR A 72 -1.84 10.34 -5.33
N LYS A 73 -1.46 9.40 -6.17
CA LYS A 73 -2.16 9.02 -7.39
C LYS A 73 -2.80 7.65 -7.22
N LEU A 74 -3.86 7.39 -7.95
CA LEU A 74 -4.56 6.10 -7.93
C LEU A 74 -3.61 4.90 -8.02
N LYS A 75 -2.59 5.04 -8.88
CA LYS A 75 -1.43 4.13 -8.97
C LYS A 75 -0.19 4.87 -9.45
N SER A 76 0.97 4.54 -8.91
CA SER A 76 2.28 5.06 -9.34
C SER A 76 3.18 3.91 -9.79
N ARG A 77 3.74 4.03 -10.99
CA ARG A 77 4.60 3.02 -11.58
C ARG A 77 5.97 3.02 -10.91
N ILE A 78 6.48 1.82 -10.62
CA ILE A 78 7.83 1.63 -10.12
C ILE A 78 8.81 1.62 -11.30
N PHE A 79 9.93 2.31 -11.13
CA PHE A 79 11.04 2.37 -12.09
C PHE A 79 12.27 1.69 -11.53
N LYS A 80 13.12 1.17 -12.41
CA LYS A 80 14.49 0.73 -12.12
C LYS A 80 15.48 1.65 -12.80
N LYS A 81 16.58 2.00 -12.13
CA LYS A 81 17.69 2.77 -12.72
C LYS A 81 18.71 1.82 -13.35
N LYS A 82 19.07 2.09 -14.61
CA LYS A 82 20.16 1.41 -15.33
C LYS A 82 21.04 2.49 -15.97
N GLY A 83 22.26 2.66 -15.45
CA GLY A 83 23.08 3.83 -15.77
C GLY A 83 22.34 5.13 -15.45
N ASN A 84 22.23 6.03 -16.42
CA ASN A 84 21.52 7.30 -16.29
C ASN A 84 20.02 7.22 -16.65
N LYS A 85 19.52 6.06 -17.10
CA LYS A 85 18.14 5.88 -17.57
C LYS A 85 17.25 5.27 -16.47
N PHE A 86 15.97 5.70 -16.44
CA PHE A 86 14.93 5.13 -15.58
C PHE A 86 13.96 4.31 -16.44
N LEU A 87 14.03 2.99 -16.28
CA LEU A 87 13.22 2.04 -17.03
C LEU A 87 11.92 1.74 -16.27
N GLN A 88 10.80 1.76 -16.98
CA GLN A 88 9.51 1.40 -16.43
C GLN A 88 9.46 -0.10 -16.12
N THR A 89 8.85 -0.44 -14.98
CA THR A 89 8.50 -1.83 -14.65
C THR A 89 7.00 -2.06 -14.83
N LYS A 90 6.57 -3.33 -14.75
CA LYS A 90 5.14 -3.70 -14.70
C LYS A 90 4.53 -3.53 -13.31
N ASN A 91 5.31 -3.12 -12.32
CA ASN A 91 4.88 -3.01 -10.93
C ASN A 91 4.43 -1.59 -10.58
N PHE A 92 3.46 -1.49 -9.67
CA PHE A 92 2.90 -0.24 -9.19
C PHE A 92 2.79 -0.26 -7.67
N LEU A 93 2.79 0.94 -7.05
CA LEU A 93 2.19 1.18 -5.73
C LEU A 93 0.89 1.94 -5.92
N TYR A 94 0.00 1.85 -4.93
CA TYR A 94 -1.37 2.37 -5.00
C TYR A 94 -1.56 3.55 -4.04
N LEU A 95 -2.60 4.35 -4.26
CA LEU A 95 -2.98 5.47 -3.41
C LEU A 95 -2.99 5.03 -1.93
N GLY A 96 -2.39 5.82 -1.06
CA GLY A 96 -2.25 5.51 0.36
C GLY A 96 -1.01 4.67 0.73
N SER A 97 -0.35 3.99 -0.22
CA SER A 97 0.91 3.26 0.07
C SER A 97 1.96 4.21 0.65
N GLY A 98 2.51 3.86 1.82
CA GLY A 98 3.57 4.63 2.47
C GLY A 98 4.96 4.22 1.99
N ILE A 99 5.85 5.17 1.70
CA ILE A 99 7.24 4.92 1.34
C ILE A 99 8.21 5.68 2.24
N SER A 100 9.38 5.09 2.51
CA SER A 100 10.52 5.76 3.13
C SER A 100 11.51 6.13 2.03
N VAL A 101 11.75 7.43 1.83
CA VAL A 101 12.69 7.89 0.81
C VAL A 101 14.11 7.74 1.32
N ILE A 102 14.94 6.97 0.62
CA ILE A 102 16.35 6.68 0.96
C ILE A 102 17.34 7.43 0.06
N ASP A 103 16.88 7.91 -1.11
CA ASP A 103 17.68 8.69 -2.05
C ASP A 103 16.75 9.46 -3.00
N LYS A 104 17.26 10.51 -3.64
CA LYS A 104 16.48 11.34 -4.57
C LYS A 104 17.33 11.95 -5.66
N ASN A 105 16.70 12.20 -6.82
CA ASN A 105 17.25 13.08 -7.84
C ASN A 105 16.22 14.16 -8.22
N LYS A 106 16.44 14.91 -9.30
CA LYS A 106 15.55 16.00 -9.74
C LYS A 106 14.09 15.53 -9.94
N LYS A 107 13.84 14.32 -10.48
CA LYS A 107 12.51 13.83 -10.91
C LYS A 107 11.98 12.63 -10.11
N PHE A 108 12.84 11.89 -9.39
CA PHE A 108 12.50 10.61 -8.77
C PHE A 108 12.92 10.55 -7.31
N PHE A 109 12.19 9.74 -6.54
CA PHE A 109 12.53 9.25 -5.20
C PHE A 109 12.87 7.77 -5.26
N LYS A 110 13.96 7.36 -4.59
CA LYS A 110 14.30 5.97 -4.33
C LYS A 110 13.73 5.55 -2.98
N PHE A 111 13.02 4.41 -2.93
CA PHE A 111 12.40 3.92 -1.69
C PHE A 111 12.82 2.50 -1.30
N GLU A 112 13.44 1.77 -2.22
CA GLU A 112 14.10 0.48 -1.98
C GLU A 112 15.30 0.31 -2.93
N SER A 113 16.06 -0.79 -2.76
CA SER A 113 17.15 -1.13 -3.69
C SER A 113 16.63 -1.13 -5.12
N ASN A 114 17.15 -0.20 -5.92
CA ASN A 114 16.79 0.03 -7.33
C ASN A 114 15.28 0.14 -7.64
N LYS A 115 14.46 0.61 -6.66
CA LYS A 115 13.05 0.93 -6.89
C LYS A 115 12.81 2.43 -6.71
N TRP A 116 12.30 3.05 -7.75
CA TRP A 116 12.13 4.49 -7.87
C TRP A 116 10.69 4.85 -8.24
N LEU A 117 10.22 5.99 -7.77
CA LEU A 117 8.90 6.57 -8.08
C LEU A 117 9.07 8.02 -8.55
N LYS A 118 8.18 8.50 -9.41
CA LYS A 118 8.18 9.92 -9.79
C LYS A 118 7.76 10.78 -8.59
N LYS A 119 8.50 11.85 -8.30
CA LYS A 119 8.20 12.79 -7.21
C LYS A 119 6.78 13.34 -7.29
N ARG A 120 6.29 13.64 -8.50
CA ARG A 120 4.94 14.16 -8.73
C ARG A 120 3.80 13.21 -8.36
N ASP A 121 4.09 11.93 -8.10
CA ASP A 121 3.09 10.92 -7.79
C ASP A 121 2.93 10.72 -6.28
N VAL A 122 3.73 11.41 -5.47
CA VAL A 122 3.75 11.27 -4.01
C VAL A 122 3.58 12.62 -3.31
N LYS A 123 3.11 12.58 -2.08
CA LYS A 123 3.03 13.71 -1.14
C LYS A 123 3.70 13.33 0.17
N GLN A 124 4.05 14.29 1.01
CA GLN A 124 4.50 14.04 2.38
C GLN A 124 3.48 13.20 3.13
N ILE A 125 3.90 12.41 4.09
CA ILE A 125 3.03 11.46 4.78
C ILE A 125 1.89 12.13 5.54
N ASP A 126 2.11 13.33 6.04
CA ASP A 126 1.18 14.19 6.78
C ASP A 126 0.30 15.06 5.86
N HIS A 127 0.52 15.02 4.55
CA HIS A 127 -0.32 15.76 3.61
C HIS A 127 -1.78 15.30 3.71
N TYR A 128 -2.68 16.24 3.94
CA TYR A 128 -4.11 16.04 3.96
C TYR A 128 -4.77 16.79 2.77
N GLU A 129 -5.60 16.10 2.00
CA GLU A 129 -6.39 16.71 0.93
C GLU A 129 -7.73 17.18 1.49
N LYS A 130 -7.94 18.49 1.54
CA LYS A 130 -9.18 19.08 2.08
C LYS A 130 -10.40 18.81 1.21
N ASN A 131 -10.19 18.58 -0.08
CA ASN A 131 -11.27 18.36 -1.04
C ASN A 131 -11.54 16.85 -1.22
N PHE A 132 -12.52 16.33 -0.48
CA PHE A 132 -12.95 14.93 -0.57
C PHE A 132 -13.35 14.51 -1.99
N ILE A 133 -14.07 15.37 -2.70
CA ILE A 133 -14.53 15.10 -4.07
C ILE A 133 -13.36 14.84 -5.01
N LYS A 134 -12.23 15.49 -4.80
CA LYS A 134 -11.01 15.27 -5.59
C LYS A 134 -10.48 13.83 -5.43
N ILE A 135 -10.55 13.29 -4.23
CA ILE A 135 -10.17 11.88 -3.98
C ILE A 135 -11.18 10.92 -4.61
N LEU A 136 -12.49 11.18 -4.42
CA LEU A 136 -13.54 10.36 -5.04
C LEU A 136 -13.43 10.30 -6.56
N LYS A 137 -13.16 11.43 -7.21
CA LYS A 137 -12.97 11.51 -8.66
C LYS A 137 -11.84 10.62 -9.19
N LEU A 138 -10.83 10.28 -8.38
CA LEU A 138 -9.78 9.34 -8.78
C LEU A 138 -10.34 7.93 -9.00
N PHE A 139 -11.45 7.58 -8.33
CA PHE A 139 -12.07 6.25 -8.39
C PHE A 139 -13.25 6.16 -9.35
N LEU A 140 -13.57 7.22 -10.11
CA LEU A 140 -14.57 7.15 -11.16
C LEU A 140 -14.20 6.02 -12.14
N ASN A 141 -15.21 5.21 -12.53
CA ASN A 141 -15.06 4.05 -13.42
C ASN A 141 -14.20 2.91 -12.87
N ILE A 142 -13.80 2.94 -11.58
CA ILE A 142 -13.21 1.77 -10.93
C ILE A 142 -14.36 0.84 -10.50
N LYS A 143 -14.25 -0.43 -10.93
CA LYS A 143 -15.27 -1.43 -10.59
C LYS A 143 -15.36 -1.67 -9.08
N TYR A 144 -16.55 -2.00 -8.62
CA TYR A 144 -16.73 -2.52 -7.26
C TYR A 144 -16.00 -3.86 -7.11
N LEU A 145 -15.31 -4.01 -5.98
CA LEU A 145 -14.68 -5.25 -5.58
C LEU A 145 -14.76 -5.38 -4.07
N TRP A 146 -15.45 -6.41 -3.58
CA TRP A 146 -15.53 -6.70 -2.15
C TRP A 146 -14.14 -6.85 -1.53
N GLY A 147 -13.88 -6.14 -0.43
CA GLY A 147 -12.55 -6.08 0.21
C GLY A 147 -11.50 -5.35 -0.62
N GLY A 148 -11.84 -4.78 -1.76
CA GLY A 148 -10.91 -4.06 -2.64
C GLY A 148 -10.52 -2.69 -2.09
N LYS A 149 -9.27 -2.27 -2.31
CA LYS A 149 -8.70 -1.01 -1.79
C LYS A 149 -7.82 -0.29 -2.83
N THR A 150 -7.99 -0.60 -4.13
CA THR A 150 -7.07 -0.08 -5.15
C THR A 150 -7.76 0.20 -6.49
N SER A 151 -6.98 0.68 -7.47
CA SER A 151 -7.42 0.82 -8.87
C SER A 151 -7.83 -0.48 -9.56
N ARG A 152 -7.66 -1.63 -8.91
CA ARG A 152 -8.13 -2.94 -9.43
C ARG A 152 -9.58 -3.22 -9.06
N GLY A 153 -10.10 -2.49 -8.11
CA GLY A 153 -11.44 -2.54 -7.56
C GLY A 153 -11.42 -1.97 -6.14
N ILE A 154 -12.54 -1.40 -5.73
CA ILE A 154 -12.72 -0.76 -4.42
C ILE A 154 -14.10 -1.07 -3.87
N ASP A 155 -14.21 -1.24 -2.55
CA ASP A 155 -15.51 -1.29 -1.87
C ASP A 155 -15.88 0.05 -1.24
N CYS A 156 -17.11 0.15 -0.72
CA CYS A 156 -17.64 1.38 -0.14
C CYS A 156 -16.85 1.83 1.10
N SER A 157 -16.44 0.88 1.95
CA SER A 157 -15.70 1.18 3.17
C SER A 157 -14.29 1.70 2.88
N ALA A 158 -13.58 1.07 1.93
CA ALA A 158 -12.25 1.49 1.53
C ALA A 158 -12.26 2.87 0.87
N LEU A 159 -13.32 3.20 0.11
CA LEU A 159 -13.46 4.52 -0.52
C LEU A 159 -13.50 5.65 0.52
N ILE A 160 -14.18 5.42 1.64
CA ILE A 160 -14.22 6.36 2.76
C ILE A 160 -12.89 6.37 3.52
N GLN A 161 -12.37 5.20 3.86
CA GLN A 161 -11.11 5.06 4.62
C GLN A 161 -9.89 5.68 3.94
N ILE A 162 -9.80 5.64 2.62
CA ILE A 162 -8.67 6.23 1.88
C ILE A 162 -8.60 7.76 2.06
N TYR A 163 -9.70 8.41 2.37
CA TYR A 163 -9.74 9.85 2.61
C TYR A 163 -9.36 10.21 4.05
N PHE A 164 -9.90 9.53 5.04
CA PHE A 164 -9.69 9.76 6.48
C PHE A 164 -8.47 9.02 7.01
#